data_b90e19fe20e69936b04fab05858d411e
#
_entry.id   b90e19fe20e69936b04fab05858d411e
#
_cell.length_a   1.000
_cell.length_b   1.000
_cell.length_c   1.000
_cell.angle_alpha   90.00
_cell.angle_beta   90.00
_cell.angle_gamma   90.00
#
_symmetry.space_group_name_H-M   'P 1'
#
loop_
_entity.id
_entity.type
_entity.pdbx_description
1 polymer ?
#
loop_
_entity_poly.entity_id
_entity_poly.type
_entity_poly.pdbx_seq_one_letter_code
_entity_poly.pdbx_strand_id
1 'polypeptide(L)'
;MRLKNLPLILILAFAVSFVSCKRGPDKMIVKTWKVTNVVSKGTYNDSLFQLIKDDLMKAGMTFKDNKYTISLDGNVIESGTYALENKVLVLKTEKGMPMNAIVARDILTLETSDFVISLQPK
;
A
#
# COMPACT_ATOMS: atom_id res chain seq x y z
N MET A 1 -23.86 18.09 -35.51
CA MET A 1 -22.64 18.79 -35.19
C MET A 1 -22.61 19.24 -33.77
N ARG A 2 -23.52 20.08 -33.42
CA ARG A 2 -23.53 20.60 -32.07
C ARG A 2 -23.74 19.57 -31.02
N LEU A 3 -24.43 18.52 -31.36
CA LEU A 3 -24.68 17.44 -30.41
C LEU A 3 -23.39 16.76 -29.96
N LYS A 4 -22.40 16.79 -30.82
CA LYS A 4 -21.12 16.17 -30.48
C LYS A 4 -20.39 16.94 -29.39
N ASN A 5 -20.54 18.25 -29.40
CA ASN A 5 -19.85 19.07 -28.41
C ASN A 5 -20.44 18.89 -27.02
N LEU A 6 -21.76 18.74 -26.93
CA LEU A 6 -22.40 18.58 -25.65
C LEU A 6 -21.92 17.35 -24.88
N PRO A 7 -21.90 16.18 -25.51
CA PRO A 7 -21.41 14.98 -24.80
C PRO A 7 -19.96 15.11 -24.36
N LEU A 8 -19.15 15.77 -25.18
CA LEU A 8 -17.75 15.94 -24.84
C LEU A 8 -17.58 16.78 -23.58
N ILE A 9 -18.36 17.84 -23.48
CA ILE A 9 -18.29 18.70 -22.31
C ILE A 9 -18.70 17.94 -21.05
N LEU A 10 -19.73 17.12 -21.16
CA LEU A 10 -20.20 16.33 -20.04
C LEU A 10 -19.13 15.34 -19.60
N ILE A 11 -18.47 14.72 -20.55
CA ILE A 11 -17.42 13.77 -20.24
C ILE A 11 -16.28 14.42 -19.51
N LEU A 12 -15.89 15.60 -19.92
CA LEU A 12 -14.84 16.34 -19.26
C LEU A 12 -15.18 16.67 -17.82
N ALA A 13 -16.40 17.13 -17.60
CA ALA A 13 -16.84 17.47 -16.25
C ALA A 13 -16.83 16.24 -15.36
N PHE A 14 -17.28 15.15 -15.91
CA PHE A 14 -17.31 13.90 -15.17
C PHE A 14 -15.91 13.42 -14.81
N ALA A 15 -14.99 13.54 -15.74
CA ALA A 15 -13.61 13.14 -15.51
C ALA A 15 -12.98 13.94 -14.38
N VAL A 16 -13.25 15.23 -14.34
CA VAL A 16 -12.72 16.08 -13.28
C VAL A 16 -13.23 15.66 -11.92
N SER A 17 -14.51 15.37 -11.83
CA SER A 17 -15.11 14.93 -10.57
C SER A 17 -14.48 13.61 -10.11
N PHE A 18 -14.29 12.73 -11.05
CA PHE A 18 -13.72 11.42 -10.75
C PHE A 18 -12.30 11.55 -10.21
N VAL A 19 -11.49 12.37 -10.84
CA VAL A 19 -10.12 12.62 -10.39
C VAL A 19 -10.10 13.20 -8.98
N SER A 20 -11.01 14.11 -8.71
CA SER A 20 -11.11 14.72 -7.39
C SER A 20 -11.37 13.68 -6.30
N CYS A 21 -12.31 12.79 -6.54
CA CYS A 21 -12.63 11.75 -5.58
C CYS A 21 -11.46 10.83 -5.32
N LYS A 22 -10.74 10.49 -6.36
CA LYS A 22 -9.61 9.58 -6.26
C LYS A 22 -8.45 10.17 -5.49
N ARG A 23 -8.26 11.45 -5.64
CA ARG A 23 -7.10 12.11 -5.07
C ARG A 23 -7.07 12.04 -3.54
N GLY A 24 -8.20 12.15 -2.89
CA GLY A 24 -8.25 12.13 -1.44
C GLY A 24 -7.69 10.87 -0.81
N PRO A 25 -8.24 9.69 -1.15
CA PRO A 25 -7.74 8.45 -0.59
C PRO A 25 -6.28 8.16 -0.94
N ASP A 26 -5.89 8.47 -2.17
CA ASP A 26 -4.52 8.23 -2.60
C ASP A 26 -3.50 9.01 -1.77
N LYS A 27 -3.84 10.23 -1.41
CA LYS A 27 -2.92 11.06 -0.64
C LYS A 27 -2.63 10.50 0.74
N MET A 28 -3.57 9.78 1.32
CA MET A 28 -3.37 9.16 2.62
C MET A 28 -2.32 8.07 2.57
N ILE A 29 -2.16 7.47 1.41
CA ILE A 29 -1.27 6.33 1.24
C ILE A 29 0.05 6.71 0.60
N VAL A 30 0.04 7.70 -0.30
CA VAL A 30 1.24 8.11 -1.03
C VAL A 30 2.20 8.81 -0.07
N LYS A 31 3.00 8.02 0.60
CA LYS A 31 4.02 8.47 1.55
C LYS A 31 4.89 7.29 1.91
N THR A 32 5.87 7.53 2.76
CA THR A 32 6.73 6.47 3.27
C THR A 32 6.20 6.01 4.61
N TRP A 33 6.07 4.70 4.76
CA TRP A 33 5.59 4.05 5.96
C TRP A 33 6.73 3.26 6.60
N LYS A 34 6.80 3.30 7.92
CA LYS A 34 7.83 2.60 8.68
C LYS A 34 7.19 1.48 9.48
N VAL A 35 7.83 0.31 9.50
CA VAL A 35 7.37 -0.81 10.32
C VAL A 35 7.53 -0.44 11.79
N THR A 36 6.43 -0.57 12.54
CA THR A 36 6.42 -0.27 13.97
C THR A 36 6.18 -1.48 14.84
N ASN A 37 5.61 -2.55 14.28
CA ASN A 37 5.40 -3.78 15.02
C ASN A 37 5.23 -4.95 14.07
N VAL A 38 5.63 -6.14 14.55
CA VAL A 38 5.50 -7.39 13.81
C VAL A 38 5.00 -8.44 14.77
N VAL A 39 3.93 -9.13 14.38
CA VAL A 39 3.34 -10.20 15.19
C VAL A 39 3.43 -11.51 14.40
N SER A 40 3.89 -12.56 15.06
CA SER A 40 4.01 -13.88 14.45
C SER A 40 2.66 -14.59 14.43
N LYS A 41 2.41 -15.34 13.36
CA LYS A 41 1.24 -16.23 13.29
C LYS A 41 1.55 -17.62 13.75
N GLY A 42 2.75 -17.83 14.35
CA GLY A 42 3.11 -19.12 14.89
C GLY A 42 3.87 -20.04 13.94
N THR A 43 4.24 -19.54 12.77
CA THR A 43 4.96 -20.34 11.78
C THR A 43 6.39 -20.65 12.22
N TYR A 44 7.03 -19.72 12.92
CA TYR A 44 8.41 -19.84 13.33
C TYR A 44 8.54 -19.97 14.84
N ASN A 45 9.62 -20.60 15.32
CA ASN A 45 9.89 -20.62 16.74
C ASN A 45 10.32 -19.22 17.21
N ASP A 46 10.31 -19.03 18.53
CA ASP A 46 10.54 -17.69 19.10
C ASP A 46 11.91 -17.12 18.73
N SER A 47 12.95 -17.95 18.77
CA SER A 47 14.31 -17.48 18.46
C SER A 47 14.42 -17.00 17.03
N LEU A 48 13.91 -17.78 16.10
CA LEU A 48 13.96 -17.42 14.68
C LEU A 48 13.07 -16.23 14.39
N PHE A 49 11.89 -16.20 15.00
CA PHE A 49 10.99 -15.07 14.84
C PHE A 49 11.63 -13.77 15.29
N GLN A 50 12.35 -13.80 16.40
CA GLN A 50 12.98 -12.58 16.91
C GLN A 50 14.01 -12.02 15.92
N LEU A 51 14.78 -12.90 15.29
CA LEU A 51 15.73 -12.47 14.27
C LEU A 51 15.04 -11.82 13.08
N ILE A 52 13.98 -12.44 12.62
CA ILE A 52 13.22 -11.93 11.49
C ILE A 52 12.57 -10.59 11.85
N LYS A 53 12.02 -10.49 13.05
CA LYS A 53 11.40 -9.28 13.52
C LYS A 53 12.38 -8.13 13.57
N ASP A 54 13.59 -8.37 14.06
CA ASP A 54 14.61 -7.32 14.14
C ASP A 54 14.92 -6.75 12.76
N ASP A 55 14.98 -7.61 11.76
CA ASP A 55 15.20 -7.14 10.39
C ASP A 55 14.01 -6.39 9.84
N LEU A 56 12.80 -6.91 10.05
CA LEU A 56 11.59 -6.27 9.56
C LEU A 56 11.35 -4.92 10.19
N MET A 57 11.75 -4.72 11.44
CA MET A 57 11.59 -3.44 12.10
C MET A 57 12.43 -2.34 11.45
N LYS A 58 13.40 -2.70 10.64
CA LYS A 58 14.20 -1.74 9.89
C LYS A 58 13.63 -1.42 8.53
N ALA A 59 12.54 -2.10 8.15
CA ALA A 59 11.96 -1.96 6.84
C ALA A 59 10.99 -0.81 6.76
N GLY A 60 10.75 -0.35 5.54
CA GLY A 60 9.74 0.65 5.25
C GLY A 60 9.10 0.38 3.91
N MET A 61 7.95 0.97 3.70
CA MET A 61 7.23 0.88 2.44
C MET A 61 6.93 2.26 1.90
N THR A 62 7.09 2.44 0.61
CA THR A 62 6.74 3.70 -0.06
C THR A 62 5.75 3.42 -1.16
N PHE A 63 4.67 4.19 -1.19
CA PHE A 63 3.62 4.08 -2.21
C PHE A 63 3.64 5.33 -3.08
N LYS A 64 3.69 5.12 -4.39
CA LYS A 64 3.68 6.23 -5.34
C LYS A 64 3.29 5.72 -6.72
N ASP A 65 2.39 6.45 -7.39
CA ASP A 65 2.01 6.17 -8.77
C ASP A 65 1.58 4.72 -9.01
N ASN A 66 0.73 4.21 -8.11
CA ASN A 66 0.20 2.84 -8.18
C ASN A 66 1.25 1.77 -8.01
N LYS A 67 2.44 2.15 -7.53
CA LYS A 67 3.52 1.21 -7.25
C LYS A 67 3.96 1.32 -5.81
N TYR A 68 4.45 0.22 -5.28
CA TYR A 68 5.04 0.24 -3.95
C TYR A 68 6.43 -0.34 -3.98
N THR A 69 7.25 0.09 -3.04
CA THR A 69 8.57 -0.48 -2.82
C THR A 69 8.72 -0.79 -1.33
N ILE A 70 9.43 -1.87 -1.04
CA ILE A 70 9.80 -2.21 0.32
C ILE A 70 11.30 -2.06 0.40
N SER A 71 11.76 -1.27 1.38
CA SER A 71 13.18 -0.99 1.56
C SER A 71 13.64 -1.54 2.90
N LEU A 72 14.86 -2.04 2.93
CA LEU A 72 15.53 -2.48 4.14
C LEU A 72 16.88 -1.80 4.20
N ASP A 73 17.10 -0.99 5.26
CA ASP A 73 18.32 -0.19 5.41
C ASP A 73 18.62 0.66 4.17
N GLY A 74 17.57 1.23 3.58
CA GLY A 74 17.72 2.11 2.43
C GLY A 74 17.81 1.42 1.08
N ASN A 75 17.85 0.10 1.06
CA ASN A 75 17.93 -0.65 -0.18
C ASN A 75 16.57 -1.26 -0.51
N VAL A 76 16.12 -1.08 -1.76
CA VAL A 76 14.85 -1.66 -2.19
C VAL A 76 15.03 -3.17 -2.35
N ILE A 77 14.24 -3.94 -1.60
CA ILE A 77 14.29 -5.39 -1.65
C ILE A 77 13.12 -6.01 -2.37
N GLU A 78 12.03 -5.26 -2.53
CA GLU A 78 10.85 -5.76 -3.22
C GLU A 78 10.07 -4.58 -3.77
N SER A 79 9.37 -4.80 -4.89
CA SER A 79 8.48 -3.81 -5.45
C SER A 79 7.29 -4.50 -6.11
N GLY A 80 6.26 -3.72 -6.38
CA GLY A 80 5.06 -4.25 -7.01
C GLY A 80 4.07 -3.13 -7.26
N THR A 81 2.81 -3.50 -7.45
CA THR A 81 1.73 -2.56 -7.70
C THR A 81 0.70 -2.64 -6.60
N TYR A 82 -0.08 -1.59 -6.45
CA TYR A 82 -1.16 -1.58 -5.49
C TYR A 82 -2.41 -0.91 -6.07
N ALA A 83 -3.55 -1.30 -5.52
CA ALA A 83 -4.82 -0.67 -5.81
C ALA A 83 -5.59 -0.52 -4.50
N LEU A 84 -6.27 0.60 -4.35
CA LEU A 84 -7.06 0.86 -3.15
C LEU A 84 -8.53 0.58 -3.46
N GLU A 85 -9.13 -0.33 -2.69
CA GLU A 85 -10.53 -0.69 -2.84
C GLU A 85 -11.20 -0.66 -1.46
N ASN A 86 -12.04 0.35 -1.22
CA ASN A 86 -12.79 0.44 0.04
C ASN A 86 -11.90 0.31 1.28
N LYS A 87 -10.84 1.10 1.34
CA LYS A 87 -9.89 1.12 2.46
C LYS A 87 -9.00 -0.12 2.54
N VAL A 88 -9.15 -1.05 1.61
CA VAL A 88 -8.29 -2.21 1.53
C VAL A 88 -7.31 -1.99 0.39
N LEU A 89 -6.02 -2.11 0.71
CA LEU A 89 -4.97 -2.07 -0.28
C LEU A 89 -4.73 -3.48 -0.78
N VAL A 90 -4.88 -3.66 -2.08
CA VAL A 90 -4.55 -4.92 -2.72
C VAL A 90 -3.18 -4.75 -3.35
N LEU A 91 -2.20 -5.47 -2.83
CA LEU A 91 -0.83 -5.39 -3.28
C LEU A 91 -0.51 -6.60 -4.13
N LYS A 92 0.23 -6.38 -5.22
CA LYS A 92 0.72 -7.46 -6.05
C LYS A 92 2.22 -7.33 -6.20
N THR A 93 2.94 -8.37 -5.79
CA THR A 93 4.39 -8.40 -5.98
C THR A 93 4.69 -8.54 -7.46
N GLU A 94 5.95 -8.34 -7.84
CA GLU A 94 6.38 -8.53 -9.23
C GLU A 94 6.12 -9.95 -9.71
N LYS A 95 6.10 -10.89 -8.80
CA LYS A 95 5.82 -12.29 -9.11
C LYS A 95 4.33 -12.60 -9.18
N GLY A 96 3.49 -11.57 -8.97
CA GLY A 96 2.05 -11.73 -9.07
C GLY A 96 1.37 -12.26 -7.83
N MET A 97 2.08 -12.36 -6.71
CA MET A 97 1.49 -12.84 -5.47
C MET A 97 0.70 -11.72 -4.80
N PRO A 98 -0.57 -11.98 -4.44
CA PRO A 98 -1.39 -10.95 -3.82
C PRO A 98 -1.12 -10.84 -2.32
N MET A 99 -1.20 -9.62 -1.82
CA MET A 99 -1.17 -9.34 -0.39
C MET A 99 -2.21 -8.28 -0.12
N ASN A 100 -2.80 -8.30 1.06
CA ASN A 100 -3.80 -7.32 1.44
C ASN A 100 -3.32 -6.50 2.63
N ALA A 101 -3.61 -5.22 2.59
CA ALA A 101 -3.30 -4.34 3.69
C ALA A 101 -4.52 -3.47 3.99
N ILE A 102 -4.67 -3.10 5.25
CA ILE A 102 -5.78 -2.25 5.68
C ILE A 102 -5.21 -0.96 6.23
N VAL A 103 -5.77 0.16 5.78
CA VAL A 103 -5.36 1.47 6.28
C VAL A 103 -6.47 2.00 7.18
N ALA A 104 -6.12 2.28 8.42
CA ALA A 104 -7.04 2.87 9.37
C ALA A 104 -6.32 3.99 10.10
N ARG A 105 -6.74 5.24 9.83
CA ARG A 105 -6.08 6.43 10.37
C ARG A 105 -4.62 6.45 9.92
N ASP A 106 -3.71 6.42 10.87
CA ASP A 106 -2.27 6.48 10.58
C ASP A 106 -1.61 5.12 10.74
N ILE A 107 -2.38 4.05 10.64
CA ILE A 107 -1.83 2.70 10.77
C ILE A 107 -2.14 1.90 9.53
N LEU A 108 -1.10 1.35 8.94
CA LEU A 108 -1.20 0.42 7.84
C LEU A 108 -0.91 -0.97 8.38
N THR A 109 -1.84 -1.90 8.23
CA THR A 109 -1.67 -3.27 8.70
C THR A 109 -1.55 -4.18 7.49
N LEU A 110 -0.40 -4.79 7.35
CA LEU A 110 -0.10 -5.71 6.26
C LEU A 110 -0.12 -7.13 6.80
N GLU A 111 -0.93 -7.98 6.20
CA GLU A 111 -1.01 -9.37 6.63
C GLU A 111 -0.39 -10.28 5.59
N THR A 112 0.59 -11.06 6.02
CA THR A 112 1.21 -12.08 5.19
C THR A 112 0.85 -13.44 5.75
N SER A 113 1.30 -14.52 5.11
CA SER A 113 1.02 -15.86 5.60
C SER A 113 1.65 -16.14 6.96
N ASP A 114 2.74 -15.47 7.29
CA ASP A 114 3.52 -15.75 8.50
C ASP A 114 3.44 -14.64 9.56
N PHE A 115 3.09 -13.43 9.17
CA PHE A 115 3.18 -12.27 10.05
C PHE A 115 2.02 -11.31 9.86
N VAL A 116 1.77 -10.53 10.90
CA VAL A 116 0.95 -9.33 10.81
C VAL A 116 1.89 -8.16 11.09
N ILE A 117 2.04 -7.28 10.13
CA ILE A 117 2.99 -6.18 10.19
C ILE A 117 2.25 -4.86 10.27
N SER A 118 2.57 -4.05 11.27
CA SER A 118 1.98 -2.73 11.44
C SER A 118 2.98 -1.66 11.03
N LEU A 119 2.51 -0.67 10.27
CA LEU A 119 3.34 0.44 9.82
C LEU A 119 2.66 1.75 10.15
N GLN A 120 3.47 2.77 10.33
CA GLN A 120 3.01 4.13 10.56
C GLN A 120 3.77 5.08 9.65
N PRO A 121 3.22 6.26 9.37
CA PRO A 121 3.92 7.24 8.53
C PRO A 121 5.26 7.61 9.17
N LYS A 122 6.25 7.70 8.32
CA LYS A 122 7.58 8.04 8.76
C LYS A 122 7.70 9.52 9.08
#